data_f11495f5f0c5d031c67e6d50948d559e
#
_entry.id   f11495f5f0c5d031c67e6d50948d559e
#
_cell.length_a   1.000
_cell.length_b   1.000
_cell.length_c   1.000
_cell.angle_alpha   90.00
_cell.angle_beta   90.00
_cell.angle_gamma   90.00
#
_symmetry.space_group_name_H-M   'P 1'
#
loop_
_entity.id
_entity.type
_entity.pdbx_description
1 polymer ?
#
loop_
_entity_poly.entity_id
_entity_poly.type
_entity_poly.pdbx_seq_one_letter_code
_entity_poly.pdbx_strand_id
1 'polypeptide(L)'
;MKKYLRDARIGSIIFFVIILLCPLRIWAQDTEAPNYERDTLISAAKEIMGAARYCALITLDKSGYPQVRTMDPFLPDQDMIVWLGTNKNSRKVSEIHNDSRVTLYYEAPKGNGYAAIQGIAYLTDDPEKKEKYWKEEWAGFYPDKKSTYTLIKVIPKKLEIIYFKRGITGAPETWTVPHIEF
;
A
#
# COMPACT_ATOMS: atom_id res chain seq x y z
N MET A 1 64.27 60.09 49.43
CA MET A 1 65.15 60.08 48.24
C MET A 1 64.74 58.97 47.33
N LYS A 2 64.36 59.32 46.08
CA LYS A 2 64.32 58.55 44.82
C LYS A 2 63.83 57.12 44.88
N LYS A 3 62.56 56.83 44.38
CA LYS A 3 62.18 56.60 43.01
C LYS A 3 62.74 55.32 42.42
N TYR A 4 61.88 54.39 42.07
CA TYR A 4 61.76 53.91 40.73
C TYR A 4 60.49 53.06 40.55
N LEU A 5 59.59 53.60 39.70
CA LEU A 5 58.46 52.89 39.08
C LEU A 5 58.98 51.84 38.11
N ARG A 6 58.35 50.72 38.08
CA ARG A 6 58.50 49.81 36.94
C ARG A 6 57.14 49.24 36.56
N ASP A 7 56.70 49.72 35.42
CA ASP A 7 55.48 49.27 34.76
C ASP A 7 55.56 47.79 34.36
N ALA A 8 54.60 46.99 34.82
CA ALA A 8 54.40 45.66 34.30
C ALA A 8 53.13 45.70 33.42
N ARG A 9 53.36 45.71 32.13
CA ARG A 9 52.33 45.56 31.08
C ARG A 9 51.78 44.11 31.17
N ILE A 10 50.55 44.01 31.62
CA ILE A 10 49.78 42.75 31.55
C ILE A 10 49.29 42.64 30.11
N GLY A 11 49.95 41.81 29.32
CA GLY A 11 49.52 41.41 28.02
C GLY A 11 48.32 40.47 28.11
N SER A 12 47.14 40.97 27.74
CA SER A 12 45.91 40.20 27.68
C SER A 12 46.00 39.25 26.46
N ILE A 13 46.27 37.98 26.71
CA ILE A 13 46.20 36.94 25.65
C ILE A 13 44.73 36.55 25.55
N ILE A 14 44.07 37.12 24.53
CA ILE A 14 42.72 36.68 24.14
C ILE A 14 42.88 35.38 23.36
N PHE A 15 42.57 34.25 24.00
CA PHE A 15 42.43 32.97 23.32
C PHE A 15 41.12 32.98 22.50
N PHE A 16 41.23 33.19 21.22
CA PHE A 16 40.12 32.95 20.26
C PHE A 16 39.93 31.43 20.12
N VAL A 17 38.96 30.86 20.85
CA VAL A 17 38.47 29.51 20.61
C VAL A 17 37.61 29.58 19.38
N ILE A 18 38.15 29.27 18.23
CA ILE A 18 37.37 29.01 17.01
C ILE A 18 36.71 27.63 17.19
N ILE A 19 35.47 27.64 17.64
CA ILE A 19 34.62 26.44 17.58
C ILE A 19 34.31 26.25 16.08
N LEU A 20 35.01 25.32 15.45
CA LEU A 20 34.71 24.84 14.12
C LEU A 20 33.35 24.10 14.20
N LEU A 21 32.27 24.84 13.96
CA LEU A 21 30.93 24.27 13.71
C LEU A 21 31.01 23.51 12.38
N CYS A 22 31.54 22.30 12.44
CA CYS A 22 31.38 21.33 11.39
C CYS A 22 29.89 20.99 11.32
N PRO A 23 29.15 21.33 10.26
CA PRO A 23 27.77 20.85 10.16
C PRO A 23 27.88 19.32 10.01
N LEU A 24 27.55 18.60 11.07
CA LEU A 24 27.22 17.19 10.98
C LEU A 24 26.05 17.10 10.01
N ARG A 25 26.35 16.95 8.72
CA ARG A 25 25.39 16.44 7.76
C ARG A 25 25.11 15.01 8.21
N ILE A 26 24.08 14.87 9.05
CA ILE A 26 23.41 13.61 9.21
C ILE A 26 22.89 13.30 7.81
N TRP A 27 23.62 12.46 7.10
CA TRP A 27 23.09 11.78 5.93
C TRP A 27 21.97 10.91 6.50
N ALA A 28 20.72 11.41 6.44
CA ALA A 28 19.59 10.51 6.47
C ALA A 28 19.84 9.59 5.27
N GLN A 29 20.32 8.38 5.54
CA GLN A 29 20.24 7.32 4.57
C GLN A 29 18.72 7.14 4.39
N ASP A 30 18.19 7.65 3.28
CA ASP A 30 16.93 7.20 2.76
C ASP A 30 17.11 5.70 2.51
N THR A 31 16.72 4.91 3.50
CA THR A 31 16.68 3.46 3.38
C THR A 31 15.45 3.15 2.54
N GLU A 32 15.59 3.41 1.23
CA GLU A 32 14.59 3.06 0.25
C GLU A 32 14.34 1.55 0.30
N ALA A 33 13.08 1.16 0.07
CA ALA A 33 12.76 -0.24 -0.15
C ALA A 33 13.67 -0.81 -1.24
N PRO A 34 14.04 -2.10 -1.18
CA PRO A 34 14.84 -2.72 -2.23
C PRO A 34 14.20 -2.43 -3.59
N ASN A 35 15.02 -1.91 -4.52
CA ASN A 35 14.53 -1.53 -5.85
C ASN A 35 14.33 -2.80 -6.69
N TYR A 36 13.08 -3.17 -6.92
CA TYR A 36 12.69 -4.25 -7.83
C TYR A 36 12.11 -3.65 -9.11
N GLU A 37 12.39 -4.26 -10.24
CA GLU A 37 11.77 -3.91 -11.51
C GLU A 37 10.25 -4.03 -11.41
N ARG A 38 9.52 -3.03 -11.96
CA ARG A 38 8.05 -2.95 -11.92
C ARG A 38 7.38 -4.23 -12.39
N ASP A 39 7.83 -4.79 -13.51
CA ASP A 39 7.25 -6.01 -14.10
C ASP A 39 7.47 -7.24 -13.22
N THR A 40 8.58 -7.29 -12.48
CA THR A 40 8.85 -8.34 -11.49
C THR A 40 7.81 -8.30 -10.36
N LEU A 41 7.52 -7.13 -9.81
CA LEU A 41 6.53 -6.97 -8.75
C LEU A 41 5.12 -7.28 -9.26
N ILE A 42 4.73 -6.81 -10.45
CA ILE A 42 3.43 -7.13 -11.07
C ILE A 42 3.27 -8.63 -11.29
N SER A 43 4.29 -9.28 -11.86
CA SER A 43 4.26 -10.73 -12.11
C SER A 43 4.14 -11.52 -10.81
N ALA A 44 4.88 -11.14 -9.78
CA ALA A 44 4.82 -11.77 -8.47
C ALA A 44 3.45 -11.57 -7.80
N ALA A 45 2.88 -10.37 -7.87
CA ALA A 45 1.55 -10.09 -7.35
C ALA A 45 0.47 -10.93 -8.05
N LYS A 46 0.51 -11.03 -9.40
CA LYS A 46 -0.41 -11.90 -10.15
C LYS A 46 -0.29 -13.37 -9.77
N GLU A 47 0.92 -13.86 -9.49
CA GLU A 47 1.13 -15.23 -8.97
C GLU A 47 0.46 -15.43 -7.60
N ILE A 48 0.66 -14.49 -6.65
CA ILE A 48 0.01 -14.54 -5.35
C ILE A 48 -1.52 -14.52 -5.50
N MET A 49 -2.05 -13.57 -6.27
CA MET A 49 -3.48 -13.37 -6.47
C MET A 49 -4.15 -14.62 -7.09
N GLY A 50 -3.48 -15.24 -8.07
CA GLY A 50 -3.96 -16.49 -8.68
C GLY A 50 -3.94 -17.68 -7.71
N ALA A 51 -2.94 -17.76 -6.84
CA ALA A 51 -2.80 -18.84 -5.87
C ALA A 51 -3.73 -18.68 -4.64
N ALA A 52 -4.06 -17.44 -4.25
CA ALA A 52 -4.88 -17.14 -3.08
C ALA A 52 -6.37 -17.49 -3.28
N ARG A 53 -6.88 -17.53 -4.52
CA ARG A 53 -8.30 -17.71 -4.88
C ARG A 53 -9.23 -16.62 -4.32
N TYR A 54 -9.12 -16.29 -3.05
CA TYR A 54 -9.92 -15.28 -2.35
C TYR A 54 -9.07 -14.09 -1.95
N CYS A 55 -9.73 -12.94 -1.73
CA CYS A 55 -9.10 -11.78 -1.13
C CYS A 55 -9.93 -11.24 0.04
N ALA A 56 -9.28 -10.50 0.93
CA ALA A 56 -9.98 -9.61 1.83
C ALA A 56 -10.23 -8.28 1.11
N LEU A 57 -11.50 -7.84 1.07
CA LEU A 57 -11.87 -6.48 0.66
C LEU A 57 -12.03 -5.63 1.92
N ILE A 58 -11.27 -4.57 2.02
CA ILE A 58 -11.34 -3.57 3.07
C ILE A 58 -12.01 -2.32 2.51
N THR A 59 -13.07 -1.86 3.17
CA THR A 59 -13.81 -0.62 2.90
C THR A 59 -13.87 0.21 4.17
N LEU A 60 -14.32 1.46 4.10
CA LEU A 60 -14.52 2.32 5.26
C LEU A 60 -16.02 2.51 5.50
N ASP A 61 -16.47 2.38 6.75
CA ASP A 61 -17.82 2.75 7.11
C ASP A 61 -17.97 4.28 7.28
N LYS A 62 -19.19 4.74 7.58
CA LYS A 62 -19.50 6.18 7.75
C LYS A 62 -18.69 6.86 8.85
N SER A 63 -18.17 6.09 9.80
CA SER A 63 -17.34 6.58 10.91
C SER A 63 -15.85 6.50 10.59
N GLY A 64 -15.47 6.03 9.39
CA GLY A 64 -14.08 5.85 8.98
C GLY A 64 -13.45 4.55 9.50
N TYR A 65 -14.21 3.65 10.14
CA TYR A 65 -13.67 2.37 10.59
C TYR A 65 -13.54 1.37 9.44
N PRO A 66 -12.38 0.68 9.34
CA PRO A 66 -12.17 -0.37 8.35
C PRO A 66 -13.13 -1.55 8.56
N GLN A 67 -13.76 -1.96 7.49
CA GLN A 67 -14.64 -3.13 7.44
C GLN A 67 -14.04 -4.16 6.50
N VAL A 68 -13.86 -5.41 6.99
CA VAL A 68 -13.17 -6.48 6.26
C VAL A 68 -14.12 -7.62 5.94
N ARG A 69 -14.03 -8.19 4.73
CA ARG A 69 -14.74 -9.44 4.35
C ARG A 69 -13.99 -10.17 3.25
N THR A 70 -14.19 -11.47 3.20
CA THR A 70 -13.70 -12.32 2.13
C THR A 70 -14.52 -12.13 0.86
N MET A 71 -13.84 -12.02 -0.27
CA MET A 71 -14.43 -11.91 -1.60
C MET A 71 -13.79 -12.94 -2.54
N ASP A 72 -14.54 -13.32 -3.56
CA ASP A 72 -14.09 -14.19 -4.66
C ASP A 72 -13.87 -13.31 -5.92
N PRO A 73 -12.64 -12.79 -6.13
CA PRO A 73 -12.33 -11.88 -7.21
C PRO A 73 -12.16 -12.59 -8.54
N PHE A 74 -12.20 -11.82 -9.64
CA PHE A 74 -11.58 -12.21 -10.90
C PHE A 74 -10.09 -11.88 -10.86
N LEU A 75 -9.29 -12.61 -11.63
CA LEU A 75 -7.87 -12.28 -11.80
C LEU A 75 -7.73 -10.87 -12.39
N PRO A 76 -6.70 -10.12 -12.01
CA PRO A 76 -6.49 -8.79 -12.54
C PRO A 76 -6.16 -8.84 -14.04
N ASP A 77 -6.58 -7.81 -14.75
CA ASP A 77 -6.20 -7.60 -16.14
C ASP A 77 -4.74 -7.10 -16.29
N GLN A 78 -4.39 -6.58 -17.48
CA GLN A 78 -3.05 -6.05 -17.73
C GLN A 78 -2.75 -4.79 -16.90
N ASP A 79 -3.77 -3.98 -16.64
CA ASP A 79 -3.68 -2.75 -15.85
C ASP A 79 -3.90 -2.98 -14.34
N MET A 80 -3.85 -4.24 -13.89
CA MET A 80 -4.09 -4.64 -12.51
C MET A 80 -5.48 -4.28 -11.97
N ILE A 81 -6.45 -4.04 -12.86
CA ILE A 81 -7.85 -3.81 -12.48
C ILE A 81 -8.47 -5.12 -12.02
N VAL A 82 -9.11 -5.09 -10.86
CA VAL A 82 -9.79 -6.26 -10.26
C VAL A 82 -11.30 -6.07 -10.27
N TRP A 83 -12.01 -7.13 -10.66
CA TRP A 83 -13.46 -7.18 -10.64
C TRP A 83 -13.95 -8.13 -9.56
N LEU A 84 -15.04 -7.74 -8.87
CA LEU A 84 -15.68 -8.53 -7.81
C LEU A 84 -17.21 -8.47 -8.00
N GLY A 85 -17.84 -9.61 -7.82
CA GLY A 85 -19.30 -9.68 -7.77
C GLY A 85 -19.82 -9.47 -6.35
N THR A 86 -20.97 -8.79 -6.20
CA THR A 86 -21.63 -8.64 -4.91
C THR A 86 -23.13 -8.42 -5.04
N ASN A 87 -23.85 -8.56 -3.90
CA ASN A 87 -25.24 -8.15 -3.82
C ASN A 87 -25.31 -6.62 -3.62
N LYS A 88 -26.10 -5.94 -4.46
CA LYS A 88 -26.25 -4.48 -4.42
C LYS A 88 -26.82 -3.93 -3.10
N ASN A 89 -27.54 -4.76 -2.35
CA ASN A 89 -28.09 -4.40 -1.06
C ASN A 89 -27.12 -4.66 0.10
N SER A 90 -25.90 -5.13 -0.19
CA SER A 90 -24.92 -5.42 0.85
C SER A 90 -24.30 -4.14 1.41
N ARG A 91 -23.92 -4.20 2.71
CA ARG A 91 -23.30 -3.08 3.43
C ARG A 91 -22.09 -2.47 2.67
N LYS A 92 -21.25 -3.32 2.07
CA LYS A 92 -20.07 -2.85 1.32
C LYS A 92 -20.41 -1.93 0.14
N VAL A 93 -21.57 -2.07 -0.47
CA VAL A 93 -22.05 -1.19 -1.55
C VAL A 93 -22.31 0.21 -1.00
N SER A 94 -23.00 0.33 0.14
CA SER A 94 -23.21 1.63 0.78
C SER A 94 -21.91 2.25 1.32
N GLU A 95 -20.98 1.43 1.79
CA GLU A 95 -19.65 1.87 2.23
C GLU A 95 -18.86 2.48 1.05
N ILE A 96 -18.80 1.79 -0.11
CA ILE A 96 -18.14 2.27 -1.32
C ILE A 96 -18.79 3.53 -1.89
N HIS A 97 -20.11 3.67 -1.78
CA HIS A 97 -20.80 4.92 -2.16
C HIS A 97 -20.38 6.11 -1.28
N ASN A 98 -20.13 5.88 0.01
CA ASN A 98 -19.70 6.93 0.93
C ASN A 98 -18.21 7.24 0.78
N ASP A 99 -17.37 6.21 0.64
CA ASP A 99 -15.91 6.33 0.45
C ASP A 99 -15.44 5.20 -0.48
N SER A 100 -15.04 5.59 -1.67
CA SER A 100 -14.64 4.66 -2.71
C SER A 100 -13.22 4.09 -2.54
N ARG A 101 -12.45 4.55 -1.56
CA ARG A 101 -11.13 4.02 -1.26
C ARG A 101 -11.25 2.61 -0.67
N VAL A 102 -10.52 1.68 -1.25
CA VAL A 102 -10.54 0.28 -0.82
C VAL A 102 -9.14 -0.30 -0.82
N THR A 103 -8.99 -1.39 -0.08
CA THR A 103 -7.81 -2.26 -0.18
C THR A 103 -8.26 -3.69 -0.45
N LEU A 104 -7.60 -4.34 -1.41
CA LEU A 104 -7.67 -5.77 -1.64
C LEU A 104 -6.40 -6.41 -1.08
N TYR A 105 -6.54 -7.38 -0.18
CA TYR A 105 -5.42 -8.09 0.41
C TYR A 105 -5.48 -9.56 0.04
N TYR A 106 -4.39 -10.08 -0.51
CA TYR A 106 -4.21 -11.46 -0.92
C TYR A 106 -3.06 -12.07 -0.14
N GLU A 107 -3.32 -13.10 0.62
CA GLU A 107 -2.29 -13.86 1.33
C GLU A 107 -1.69 -14.93 0.40
N ALA A 108 -0.37 -14.97 0.30
CA ALA A 108 0.31 -16.03 -0.41
C ALA A 108 0.21 -17.37 0.37
N PRO A 109 -0.04 -18.49 -0.31
CA PRO A 109 -0.15 -19.78 0.37
C PRO A 109 1.06 -20.10 1.27
N LYS A 110 0.79 -20.75 2.41
CA LYS A 110 1.79 -21.18 3.40
C LYS A 110 2.60 -20.04 4.03
N GLY A 111 2.03 -18.86 4.14
CA GLY A 111 2.69 -17.71 4.75
C GLY A 111 3.87 -17.15 3.93
N ASN A 112 3.91 -17.41 2.63
CA ASN A 112 4.99 -16.92 1.76
C ASN A 112 4.94 -15.40 1.46
N GLY A 113 4.06 -14.66 2.10
CA GLY A 113 3.93 -13.21 1.92
C GLY A 113 2.52 -12.78 1.53
N TYR A 114 2.41 -11.64 0.85
CA TYR A 114 1.12 -11.08 0.46
C TYR A 114 1.26 -10.10 -0.72
N ALA A 115 0.11 -9.80 -1.35
CA ALA A 115 -0.07 -8.66 -2.24
C ALA A 115 -1.24 -7.82 -1.74
N ALA A 116 -1.04 -6.51 -1.57
CA ALA A 116 -2.06 -5.57 -1.15
C ALA A 116 -2.23 -4.48 -2.22
N ILE A 117 -3.45 -4.37 -2.77
CA ILE A 117 -3.81 -3.35 -3.76
C ILE A 117 -4.67 -2.30 -3.08
N GLN A 118 -4.15 -1.10 -2.91
CA GLN A 118 -4.94 0.08 -2.56
C GLN A 118 -5.48 0.69 -3.86
N GLY A 119 -6.76 1.04 -3.88
CA GLY A 119 -7.39 1.52 -5.10
C GLY A 119 -8.71 2.25 -4.87
N ILE A 120 -9.32 2.63 -5.99
CA ILE A 120 -10.63 3.27 -6.03
C ILE A 120 -11.64 2.27 -6.59
N ALA A 121 -12.71 2.04 -5.84
CA ALA A 121 -13.80 1.15 -6.23
C ALA A 121 -14.92 1.91 -6.95
N TYR A 122 -15.41 1.34 -8.02
CA TYR A 122 -16.56 1.81 -8.78
C TYR A 122 -17.61 0.72 -8.84
N LEU A 123 -18.85 1.09 -8.61
CA LEU A 123 -20.00 0.18 -8.74
C LEU A 123 -20.59 0.30 -10.14
N THR A 124 -20.99 -0.82 -10.71
CA THR A 124 -21.64 -0.82 -12.03
C THR A 124 -22.66 -1.96 -12.19
N ASP A 125 -23.78 -1.64 -12.80
CA ASP A 125 -24.83 -2.56 -13.19
C ASP A 125 -24.87 -2.81 -14.72
N ASP A 126 -23.78 -2.43 -15.42
CA ASP A 126 -23.65 -2.66 -16.86
C ASP A 126 -23.91 -4.15 -17.22
N PRO A 127 -24.92 -4.45 -18.06
CA PRO A 127 -25.33 -5.82 -18.35
C PRO A 127 -24.23 -6.67 -19.02
N GLU A 128 -23.43 -6.07 -19.92
CA GLU A 128 -22.35 -6.78 -20.62
C GLU A 128 -21.22 -7.13 -19.64
N LYS A 129 -20.90 -6.21 -18.74
CA LYS A 129 -19.91 -6.47 -17.68
C LYS A 129 -20.41 -7.51 -16.70
N LYS A 130 -21.67 -7.44 -16.30
CA LYS A 130 -22.29 -8.43 -15.39
C LYS A 130 -22.29 -9.84 -15.99
N GLU A 131 -22.49 -9.96 -17.31
CA GLU A 131 -22.39 -11.25 -18.00
C GLU A 131 -20.95 -11.74 -18.09
N LYS A 132 -20.01 -10.87 -18.48
CA LYS A 132 -18.58 -11.19 -18.58
C LYS A 132 -17.98 -11.64 -17.24
N TYR A 133 -18.35 -10.99 -16.16
CA TYR A 133 -17.81 -11.22 -14.80
C TYR A 133 -18.84 -11.97 -13.96
N TRP A 134 -19.36 -13.09 -14.48
CA TRP A 134 -20.22 -14.03 -13.78
C TRP A 134 -19.51 -15.35 -13.55
N LYS A 135 -19.78 -16.00 -12.41
CA LYS A 135 -19.35 -17.37 -12.12
C LYS A 135 -20.58 -18.21 -11.84
N GLU A 136 -20.71 -19.36 -12.49
CA GLU A 136 -21.91 -20.22 -12.36
C GLU A 136 -22.13 -20.74 -10.93
N GLU A 137 -21.04 -20.94 -10.18
CA GLU A 137 -21.11 -21.32 -8.76
C GLU A 137 -21.77 -20.26 -7.88
N TRP A 138 -21.94 -19.04 -8.37
CA TRP A 138 -22.61 -17.96 -7.64
C TRP A 138 -24.15 -17.99 -7.77
N ALA A 139 -24.72 -18.82 -8.66
CA ALA A 139 -26.16 -18.87 -8.92
C ALA A 139 -27.00 -19.07 -7.62
N GLY A 140 -26.48 -19.86 -6.68
CA GLY A 140 -27.13 -20.05 -5.37
C GLY A 140 -27.15 -18.81 -4.47
N PHE A 141 -26.20 -17.89 -4.65
CA PHE A 141 -26.12 -16.63 -3.88
C PHE A 141 -26.92 -15.50 -4.53
N TYR A 142 -27.17 -15.59 -5.84
CA TYR A 142 -27.85 -14.58 -6.64
C TYR A 142 -28.98 -15.20 -7.47
N PRO A 143 -30.06 -15.71 -6.82
CA PRO A 143 -31.17 -16.37 -7.54
C PRO A 143 -31.85 -15.43 -8.54
N ASP A 144 -31.82 -14.13 -8.29
CA ASP A 144 -32.18 -13.08 -9.27
C ASP A 144 -30.94 -12.25 -9.63
N LYS A 145 -30.17 -12.79 -10.56
CA LYS A 145 -28.95 -12.16 -11.09
C LYS A 145 -29.19 -10.72 -11.58
N LYS A 146 -30.34 -10.44 -12.19
CA LYS A 146 -30.64 -9.12 -12.77
C LYS A 146 -30.84 -8.05 -11.70
N SER A 147 -31.59 -8.37 -10.65
CA SER A 147 -32.02 -7.39 -9.65
C SER A 147 -31.03 -7.21 -8.50
N THR A 148 -30.33 -8.27 -8.09
CA THR A 148 -29.52 -8.27 -6.87
C THR A 148 -28.02 -8.25 -7.10
N TYR A 149 -27.54 -8.76 -8.24
CA TYR A 149 -26.13 -8.80 -8.56
C TYR A 149 -25.62 -7.47 -9.11
N THR A 150 -24.51 -6.98 -8.60
CA THR A 150 -23.76 -5.82 -9.09
C THR A 150 -22.26 -6.08 -9.06
N LEU A 151 -21.49 -5.31 -9.80
CA LEU A 151 -20.04 -5.41 -9.86
C LEU A 151 -19.35 -4.27 -9.13
N ILE A 152 -18.22 -4.61 -8.52
CA ILE A 152 -17.24 -3.67 -8.01
C ILE A 152 -16.02 -3.75 -8.93
N LYS A 153 -15.64 -2.64 -9.58
CA LYS A 153 -14.41 -2.46 -10.33
C LYS A 153 -13.41 -1.73 -9.44
N VAL A 154 -12.26 -2.34 -9.13
CA VAL A 154 -11.20 -1.70 -8.36
C VAL A 154 -10.09 -1.29 -9.32
N ILE A 155 -9.85 0.02 -9.44
CA ILE A 155 -8.73 0.60 -10.18
C ILE A 155 -7.59 0.82 -9.21
N PRO A 156 -6.42 0.19 -9.41
CA PRO A 156 -5.30 0.29 -8.49
C PRO A 156 -4.74 1.71 -8.43
N LYS A 157 -4.22 2.09 -7.28
CA LYS A 157 -3.43 3.30 -7.04
C LYS A 157 -2.06 2.94 -6.51
N LYS A 158 -1.99 1.90 -5.68
CA LYS A 158 -0.74 1.39 -5.12
C LYS A 158 -0.82 -0.12 -4.97
N LEU A 159 0.25 -0.81 -5.28
CA LEU A 159 0.48 -2.22 -4.98
C LEU A 159 1.65 -2.31 -4.00
N GLU A 160 1.46 -2.99 -2.88
CA GLU A 160 2.52 -3.41 -1.95
C GLU A 160 2.65 -4.93 -1.98
N ILE A 161 3.88 -5.43 -1.94
CA ILE A 161 4.12 -6.87 -2.05
C ILE A 161 5.32 -7.35 -1.22
N ILE A 162 5.10 -8.45 -0.52
CA ILE A 162 6.16 -9.32 0.03
C ILE A 162 5.95 -10.70 -0.56
N TYR A 163 7.00 -11.31 -1.10
CA TYR A 163 6.91 -12.66 -1.64
C TYR A 163 8.22 -13.42 -1.47
N PHE A 164 8.34 -14.13 -0.35
CA PHE A 164 9.56 -14.83 0.04
C PHE A 164 10.01 -15.88 -0.98
N LYS A 165 9.06 -16.54 -1.66
CA LYS A 165 9.36 -17.51 -2.73
C LYS A 165 10.19 -16.92 -3.89
N ARG A 166 10.05 -15.60 -4.13
CA ARG A 166 10.81 -14.86 -5.16
C ARG A 166 11.86 -13.93 -4.59
N GLY A 167 12.17 -14.04 -3.28
CA GLY A 167 13.13 -13.17 -2.62
C GLY A 167 12.69 -11.70 -2.52
N ILE A 168 11.39 -11.41 -2.71
CA ILE A 168 10.84 -10.05 -2.58
C ILE A 168 10.56 -9.81 -1.10
N THR A 169 11.39 -8.96 -0.48
CA THR A 169 11.35 -8.65 0.95
C THR A 169 11.35 -7.14 1.16
N GLY A 170 10.96 -6.70 2.36
CA GLY A 170 11.14 -5.32 2.78
C GLY A 170 12.60 -4.95 3.02
N ALA A 171 12.88 -3.66 3.14
CA ALA A 171 14.19 -3.15 3.52
C ALA A 171 14.58 -3.69 4.91
N PRO A 172 15.79 -4.23 5.11
CA PRO A 172 16.17 -4.89 6.38
C PRO A 172 16.08 -3.98 7.61
N GLU A 173 16.37 -2.69 7.44
CA GLU A 173 16.48 -1.73 8.55
C GLU A 173 15.15 -1.04 8.85
N THR A 174 14.37 -0.70 7.81
CA THR A 174 13.12 0.08 7.93
C THR A 174 11.87 -0.75 7.78
N TRP A 175 11.98 -1.97 7.26
CA TRP A 175 10.87 -2.84 6.87
C TRP A 175 9.96 -2.22 5.79
N THR A 176 10.45 -1.19 5.10
CA THR A 176 9.72 -0.58 3.99
C THR A 176 9.43 -1.60 2.91
N VAL A 177 8.15 -1.75 2.60
CA VAL A 177 7.65 -2.76 1.66
C VAL A 177 7.86 -2.29 0.22
N PRO A 178 8.38 -3.15 -0.69
CA PRO A 178 8.41 -2.86 -2.12
C PRO A 178 7.02 -2.55 -2.64
N HIS A 179 6.90 -1.48 -3.45
CA HIS A 179 5.61 -1.04 -3.94
C HIS A 179 5.67 -0.44 -5.35
N ILE A 180 4.51 -0.29 -5.96
CA ILE A 180 4.28 0.36 -7.25
C ILE A 180 3.16 1.36 -7.07
N GLU A 181 3.34 2.58 -7.56
CA GLU A 181 2.28 3.56 -7.79
C GLU A 181 1.76 3.43 -9.24
N PHE A 182 0.41 3.58 -9.45
CA PHE A 182 -0.27 3.45 -10.75
C PHE A 182 -0.77 4.80 -11.27
#